data_2e3c4be265ccdb540ba9a6da34406e2f
#
_entry.id   2e3c4be265ccdb540ba9a6da34406e2f
#
_cell.length_a   1.000
_cell.length_b   1.000
_cell.length_c   1.000
_cell.angle_alpha   90.00
_cell.angle_beta   90.00
_cell.angle_gamma   90.00
#
_symmetry.space_group_name_H-M   'P 1'
#
loop_
_entity.id
_entity.type
_entity.pdbx_description
1 polymer ?
#
loop_
_entity_poly.entity_id
_entity_poly.type
_entity_poly.pdbx_seq_one_letter_code
_entity_poly.pdbx_strand_id
1 'polypeptide(L)'
;MKNRIKGHLTEIIVLVVAALLVAADQITKGLITDNFYLGQSVTVIPNALNFTYIHNPGAVFGILKNHPWVFNTVTIIAVIGALIVLASGRVGKKPYIWAIGLVISGGVGNMIDRLSLKYVVDFIEITFIYFPYVFNVADCCVVIGCGIVILQVVIEMIQEFKSKKAKKAKKAADITHLTEENVDE
;
A
#
# COMPACT_ATOMS: atom_id res chain seq x y z
N MET A 1 28.32 -5.14 15.72
CA MET A 1 26.98 -4.66 16.05
C MET A 1 26.63 -3.35 15.34
N LYS A 2 27.45 -2.31 15.33
CA LYS A 2 27.16 -0.99 14.72
C LYS A 2 26.83 -1.03 13.21
N ASN A 3 27.45 -1.93 12.44
CA ASN A 3 27.17 -2.07 11.00
C ASN A 3 25.86 -2.81 10.68
N ARG A 4 25.36 -3.69 11.56
CA ARG A 4 24.08 -4.36 11.37
C ARG A 4 22.91 -3.42 11.63
N ILE A 5 23.01 -2.52 12.60
CA ILE A 5 21.97 -1.54 12.90
C ILE A 5 21.81 -0.53 11.77
N LYS A 6 22.92 -0.11 11.12
CA LYS A 6 22.84 0.76 9.93
C LYS A 6 22.16 0.09 8.74
N GLY A 7 22.21 -1.24 8.64
CA GLY A 7 21.55 -2.01 7.57
C GLY A 7 20.03 -2.05 7.69
N HIS A 8 19.45 -1.91 8.91
CA HIS A 8 18.01 -2.02 9.16
C HIS A 8 17.35 -0.72 9.64
N LEU A 9 18.03 0.42 9.52
CA LEU A 9 17.52 1.70 9.99
C LEU A 9 16.24 2.10 9.25
N THR A 10 16.16 1.85 7.94
CA THR A 10 14.99 2.17 7.14
C THR A 10 13.79 1.33 7.56
N GLU A 11 13.99 0.04 7.79
CA GLU A 11 12.94 -0.88 8.24
C GLU A 11 12.41 -0.49 9.63
N ILE A 12 13.30 -0.10 10.55
CA ILE A 12 12.91 0.37 11.89
C ILE A 12 12.09 1.66 11.78
N ILE A 13 12.54 2.63 10.99
CA ILE A 13 11.81 3.88 10.77
C ILE A 13 10.42 3.60 10.19
N VAL A 14 10.34 2.74 9.20
CA VAL A 14 9.08 2.37 8.55
C VAL A 14 8.12 1.68 9.53
N LEU A 15 8.61 0.82 10.41
CA LEU A 15 7.78 0.19 11.45
C LEU A 15 7.28 1.20 12.48
N VAL A 16 8.10 2.18 12.87
CA VAL A 16 7.67 3.27 13.75
C VAL A 16 6.60 4.11 13.08
N VAL A 17 6.79 4.48 11.81
CA VAL A 17 5.78 5.23 11.04
C VAL A 17 4.50 4.40 10.87
N ALA A 18 4.61 3.10 10.59
CA ALA A 18 3.45 2.22 10.51
C ALA A 18 2.66 2.18 11.83
N ALA A 19 3.33 2.11 12.98
CA ALA A 19 2.67 2.18 14.29
C ALA A 19 1.97 3.53 14.51
N LEU A 20 2.59 4.64 14.13
CA LEU A 20 1.97 5.96 14.20
C LEU A 20 0.75 6.09 13.28
N LEU A 21 0.79 5.49 12.10
CA LEU A 21 -0.35 5.47 11.18
C LEU A 21 -1.51 4.62 11.72
N VAL A 22 -1.22 3.48 12.36
CA VAL A 22 -2.25 2.70 13.08
C VAL A 22 -2.87 3.52 14.20
N ALA A 23 -2.07 4.23 14.98
CA ALA A 23 -2.57 5.11 16.04
C ALA A 23 -3.44 6.24 15.46
N ALA A 24 -3.02 6.87 14.37
CA ALA A 24 -3.80 7.91 13.69
C ALA A 24 -5.13 7.38 13.15
N ASP A 25 -5.13 6.17 12.56
CA ASP A 25 -6.36 5.51 12.11
C ASP A 25 -7.33 5.28 13.27
N GLN A 26 -6.86 4.70 14.38
CA GLN A 26 -7.70 4.41 15.53
C GLN A 26 -8.20 5.69 16.24
N ILE A 27 -7.36 6.73 16.33
CA ILE A 27 -7.77 8.03 16.90
C ILE A 27 -8.84 8.67 16.03
N THR A 28 -8.65 8.72 14.71
CA THR A 28 -9.65 9.32 13.80
C THR A 28 -10.96 8.56 13.80
N LYS A 29 -10.95 7.23 13.83
CA LYS A 29 -12.13 6.39 13.98
C LYS A 29 -12.85 6.66 15.32
N GLY A 30 -12.11 6.77 16.42
CA GLY A 30 -12.64 7.15 17.73
C GLY A 30 -13.32 8.52 17.70
N LEU A 31 -12.65 9.52 17.12
CA LEU A 31 -13.25 10.87 16.98
C LEU A 31 -14.57 10.85 16.18
N ILE A 32 -14.65 10.02 15.14
CA ILE A 32 -15.86 9.87 14.36
C ILE A 32 -16.97 9.19 15.20
N THR A 33 -16.66 8.08 15.86
CA THR A 33 -17.66 7.36 16.68
C THR A 33 -18.19 8.20 17.85
N ASP A 34 -17.37 9.07 18.41
CA ASP A 34 -17.73 9.91 19.56
C ASP A 34 -18.56 11.14 19.17
N ASN A 35 -18.44 11.62 17.91
CA ASN A 35 -19.04 12.89 17.49
C ASN A 35 -20.09 12.76 16.39
N PHE A 36 -20.27 11.59 15.78
CA PHE A 36 -21.19 11.36 14.67
C PHE A 36 -22.21 10.27 15.02
N TYR A 37 -23.45 10.44 14.60
CA TYR A 37 -24.44 9.36 14.57
C TYR A 37 -24.19 8.46 13.36
N LEU A 38 -24.50 7.16 13.50
CA LEU A 38 -24.41 6.22 12.38
C LEU A 38 -25.26 6.69 11.20
N GLY A 39 -24.64 6.79 10.01
CA GLY A 39 -25.24 7.33 8.81
C GLY A 39 -25.19 8.87 8.69
N GLN A 40 -24.67 9.58 9.69
CA GLN A 40 -24.48 11.02 9.60
C GLN A 40 -23.41 11.36 8.58
N SER A 41 -23.68 12.39 7.76
CA SER A 41 -22.73 12.96 6.79
C SER A 41 -22.55 14.45 7.02
N VAL A 42 -21.31 14.91 7.00
CA VAL A 42 -20.93 16.33 7.12
C VAL A 42 -19.98 16.67 5.97
N THR A 43 -20.31 17.71 5.22
CA THR A 43 -19.47 18.18 4.11
C THR A 43 -18.23 18.90 4.65
N VAL A 44 -17.06 18.39 4.29
CA VAL A 44 -15.75 18.98 4.62
C VAL A 44 -15.27 19.87 3.49
N ILE A 45 -15.35 19.37 2.26
CA ILE A 45 -15.03 20.12 1.03
C ILE A 45 -16.21 19.98 0.07
N PRO A 46 -16.92 21.07 -0.27
CA PRO A 46 -18.04 21.00 -1.19
C PRO A 46 -17.71 20.28 -2.49
N ASN A 47 -18.55 19.36 -2.91
CA ASN A 47 -18.42 18.53 -4.11
C ASN A 47 -17.14 17.67 -4.19
N ALA A 48 -16.41 17.47 -3.09
CA ALA A 48 -15.18 16.70 -3.09
C ALA A 48 -15.08 15.69 -1.94
N LEU A 49 -15.40 16.09 -0.71
CA LEU A 49 -15.17 15.29 0.48
C LEU A 49 -16.25 15.49 1.53
N ASN A 50 -16.87 14.40 1.97
CA ASN A 50 -17.68 14.36 3.19
C ASN A 50 -17.01 13.46 4.23
N PHE A 51 -17.36 13.70 5.51
CA PHE A 51 -17.22 12.70 6.55
C PHE A 51 -18.58 12.06 6.80
N THR A 52 -18.70 10.78 6.45
CA THR A 52 -19.92 9.99 6.50
C THR A 52 -19.69 8.73 7.33
N TYR A 53 -20.21 8.70 8.57
CA TYR A 53 -19.96 7.58 9.48
C TYR A 53 -20.77 6.34 9.10
N ILE A 54 -20.08 5.26 8.76
CA ILE A 54 -20.71 3.96 8.49
C ILE A 54 -20.01 2.80 9.22
N HIS A 55 -20.76 1.73 9.44
CA HIS A 55 -20.24 0.43 9.87
C HIS A 55 -20.04 -0.45 8.63
N ASN A 56 -18.80 -0.81 8.31
CA ASN A 56 -18.49 -1.70 7.22
C ASN A 56 -18.29 -3.13 7.73
N PRO A 57 -19.23 -4.06 7.48
CA PRO A 57 -19.12 -5.45 7.92
C PRO A 57 -18.12 -6.29 7.12
N GLY A 58 -17.29 -5.66 6.28
CA GLY A 58 -16.28 -6.33 5.47
C GLY A 58 -16.77 -6.85 4.12
N ALA A 59 -17.93 -6.38 3.68
CA ALA A 59 -18.53 -6.80 2.41
C ALA A 59 -18.25 -5.77 1.31
N VAL A 60 -17.12 -5.90 0.61
CA VAL A 60 -16.99 -5.27 -0.70
C VAL A 60 -17.90 -6.04 -1.67
N PHE A 61 -18.88 -5.37 -2.29
CA PHE A 61 -19.89 -5.97 -3.18
C PHE A 61 -20.80 -7.04 -2.55
N GLY A 62 -20.93 -7.11 -1.21
CA GLY A 62 -21.76 -8.13 -0.55
C GLY A 62 -21.15 -9.53 -0.54
N ILE A 63 -19.99 -9.73 -1.14
CA ILE A 63 -19.27 -10.99 -1.14
C ILE A 63 -18.70 -11.22 0.27
N LEU A 64 -18.93 -12.40 0.86
CA LEU A 64 -18.46 -12.78 2.20
C LEU A 64 -19.08 -12.02 3.39
N LYS A 65 -20.23 -11.37 3.23
CA LYS A 65 -20.95 -10.68 4.32
C LYS A 65 -21.11 -11.51 5.60
N ASN A 66 -21.18 -12.85 5.45
CA ASN A 66 -21.34 -13.80 6.56
C ASN A 66 -20.04 -14.48 7.00
N HIS A 67 -18.89 -14.07 6.45
CA HIS A 67 -17.60 -14.69 6.73
C HIS A 67 -16.50 -13.66 7.06
N PRO A 68 -16.68 -12.80 8.08
CA PRO A 68 -15.67 -11.78 8.45
C PRO A 68 -14.32 -12.38 8.85
N TRP A 69 -14.31 -13.66 9.30
CA TRP A 69 -13.09 -14.38 9.65
C TRP A 69 -12.15 -14.58 8.45
N VAL A 70 -12.67 -14.67 7.21
CA VAL A 70 -11.85 -14.79 6.00
C VAL A 70 -10.96 -13.56 5.82
N PHE A 71 -11.53 -12.35 5.95
CA PHE A 71 -10.76 -11.12 5.85
C PHE A 71 -9.69 -11.02 6.93
N ASN A 72 -10.02 -11.40 8.18
CA ASN A 72 -9.05 -11.40 9.26
C ASN A 72 -7.90 -12.38 8.98
N THR A 73 -8.22 -13.60 8.54
CA THR A 73 -7.22 -14.62 8.22
C THR A 73 -6.29 -14.17 7.10
N VAL A 74 -6.85 -13.65 6.00
CA VAL A 74 -6.05 -13.13 4.88
C VAL A 74 -5.17 -11.96 5.33
N THR A 75 -5.72 -11.03 6.12
CA THR A 75 -4.95 -9.89 6.65
C THR A 75 -3.82 -10.34 7.57
N ILE A 76 -4.08 -11.29 8.47
CA ILE A 76 -3.06 -11.84 9.37
C ILE A 76 -1.91 -12.47 8.56
N ILE A 77 -2.24 -13.32 7.58
CA ILE A 77 -1.25 -13.96 6.73
C ILE A 77 -0.44 -12.90 5.96
N ALA A 78 -1.10 -11.90 5.39
CA ALA A 78 -0.44 -10.82 4.67
C ALA A 78 0.49 -9.99 5.56
N VAL A 79 0.04 -9.63 6.77
CA VAL A 79 0.84 -8.85 7.74
C VAL A 79 2.04 -9.66 8.23
N ILE A 80 1.84 -10.93 8.57
CA ILE A 80 2.95 -11.81 8.99
C ILE A 80 3.97 -11.99 7.85
N GLY A 81 3.50 -12.25 6.64
CA GLY A 81 4.35 -12.35 5.45
C GLY A 81 5.14 -11.06 5.20
N ALA A 82 4.49 -9.90 5.30
CA ALA A 82 5.10 -8.60 5.15
C ALA A 82 6.19 -8.34 6.22
N LEU A 83 5.93 -8.69 7.48
CA LEU A 83 6.91 -8.58 8.57
C LEU A 83 8.12 -9.50 8.35
N ILE A 84 7.90 -10.75 7.89
CA ILE A 84 8.98 -11.68 7.57
C ILE A 84 9.85 -11.14 6.44
N VAL A 85 9.23 -10.61 5.38
CA VAL A 85 9.94 -9.99 4.25
C VAL A 85 10.77 -8.79 4.71
N LEU A 86 10.21 -7.91 5.53
CA LEU A 86 10.94 -6.78 6.12
C LEU A 86 12.12 -7.25 6.99
N ALA A 87 11.88 -8.19 7.90
CA ALA A 87 12.88 -8.72 8.81
C ALA A 87 14.02 -9.46 8.09
N SER A 88 13.75 -10.01 6.91
CA SER A 88 14.77 -10.71 6.10
C SER A 88 15.88 -9.79 5.58
N GLY A 89 15.65 -8.46 5.54
CA GLY A 89 16.57 -7.48 4.97
C GLY A 89 16.84 -7.66 3.47
N ARG A 90 16.03 -8.48 2.79
CA ARG A 90 16.20 -8.78 1.35
C ARG A 90 15.54 -7.77 0.42
N VAL A 91 14.75 -6.85 0.97
CA VAL A 91 14.09 -5.80 0.18
C VAL A 91 15.12 -4.74 -0.19
N GLY A 92 15.68 -4.84 -1.40
CA GLY A 92 16.81 -4.00 -1.82
C GLY A 92 16.46 -2.55 -2.15
N LYS A 93 15.17 -2.20 -2.35
CA LYS A 93 14.76 -0.86 -2.76
C LYS A 93 13.84 -0.23 -1.72
N LYS A 94 14.18 0.99 -1.31
CA LYS A 94 13.43 1.76 -0.30
C LYS A 94 11.93 1.92 -0.59
N PRO A 95 11.47 2.18 -1.84
CA PRO A 95 10.03 2.28 -2.10
C PRO A 95 9.23 1.04 -1.68
N TYR A 96 9.76 -0.16 -1.89
CA TYR A 96 9.10 -1.38 -1.45
C TYR A 96 9.03 -1.50 0.08
N ILE A 97 10.08 -1.07 0.81
CA ILE A 97 10.08 -1.07 2.28
C ILE A 97 8.97 -0.15 2.80
N TRP A 98 8.82 1.06 2.24
CA TRP A 98 7.74 1.99 2.60
C TRP A 98 6.36 1.45 2.25
N ALA A 99 6.21 0.86 1.06
CA ALA A 99 4.95 0.24 0.63
C ALA A 99 4.51 -0.88 1.59
N ILE A 100 5.44 -1.74 1.99
CA ILE A 100 5.18 -2.81 2.96
C ILE A 100 4.72 -2.23 4.30
N GLY A 101 5.39 -1.19 4.81
CA GLY A 101 4.99 -0.53 6.06
C GLY A 101 3.58 0.06 6.01
N LEU A 102 3.22 0.69 4.88
CA LEU A 102 1.87 1.21 4.65
C LEU A 102 0.81 0.10 4.60
N VAL A 103 1.08 -1.00 3.92
CA VAL A 103 0.16 -2.16 3.88
C VAL A 103 0.01 -2.79 5.27
N ILE A 104 1.10 -2.90 6.03
CA ILE A 104 1.03 -3.39 7.42
C ILE A 104 0.14 -2.46 8.25
N SER A 105 0.36 -1.13 8.20
CA SER A 105 -0.42 -0.19 9.01
C SER A 105 -1.91 -0.25 8.70
N GLY A 106 -2.29 -0.26 7.41
CA GLY A 106 -3.69 -0.35 7.00
C GLY A 106 -4.33 -1.70 7.34
N GLY A 107 -3.58 -2.80 7.14
CA GLY A 107 -4.05 -4.13 7.55
C GLY A 107 -4.30 -4.24 9.04
N VAL A 108 -3.37 -3.76 9.87
CA VAL A 108 -3.48 -3.80 11.34
C VAL A 108 -4.61 -2.88 11.81
N GLY A 109 -4.73 -1.64 11.29
CA GLY A 109 -5.79 -0.71 11.67
C GLY A 109 -7.18 -1.31 11.48
N ASN A 110 -7.46 -1.85 10.30
CA ASN A 110 -8.75 -2.49 10.01
C ASN A 110 -8.94 -3.84 10.75
N MET A 111 -7.86 -4.53 11.08
CA MET A 111 -7.94 -5.76 11.87
C MET A 111 -8.33 -5.48 13.33
N ILE A 112 -7.83 -4.41 13.94
CA ILE A 112 -8.21 -3.99 15.30
C ILE A 112 -9.74 -3.80 15.38
N ASP A 113 -10.32 -3.07 14.45
CA ASP A 113 -11.78 -2.85 14.41
C ASP A 113 -12.54 -4.18 14.28
N ARG A 114 -12.16 -5.04 13.34
CA ARG A 114 -12.86 -6.32 13.14
C ARG A 114 -12.78 -7.25 14.34
N LEU A 115 -11.68 -7.23 15.07
CA LEU A 115 -11.52 -8.06 16.27
C LEU A 115 -12.31 -7.51 17.46
N SER A 116 -12.36 -6.19 17.63
CA SER A 116 -13.04 -5.53 18.76
C SER A 116 -14.51 -5.28 18.49
N LEU A 117 -14.85 -4.70 17.32
CA LEU A 117 -16.21 -4.22 17.00
C LEU A 117 -17.00 -5.18 16.09
N LYS A 118 -16.36 -6.11 15.38
CA LYS A 118 -16.92 -7.01 14.35
C LYS A 118 -17.29 -6.30 13.03
N TYR A 119 -17.00 -5.03 12.91
CA TYR A 119 -17.10 -4.21 11.69
C TYR A 119 -15.91 -3.26 11.62
N VAL A 120 -15.75 -2.57 10.51
CA VAL A 120 -14.76 -1.50 10.36
C VAL A 120 -15.50 -0.16 10.40
N VAL A 121 -14.92 0.82 11.08
CA VAL A 121 -15.40 2.21 11.08
C VAL A 121 -14.88 2.90 9.83
N ASP A 122 -15.78 3.31 8.92
CA ASP A 122 -15.42 4.06 7.72
C ASP A 122 -16.08 5.44 7.77
N PHE A 123 -15.38 6.46 7.21
CA PHE A 123 -15.87 7.83 7.30
C PHE A 123 -15.41 8.79 6.20
N ILE A 124 -14.47 8.43 5.34
CA ILE A 124 -13.94 9.25 4.24
C ILE A 124 -14.76 8.97 2.99
N GLU A 125 -15.70 9.85 2.64
CA GLU A 125 -16.54 9.75 1.46
C GLU A 125 -16.05 10.74 0.37
N ILE A 126 -15.61 10.19 -0.78
CA ILE A 126 -15.17 10.97 -1.93
C ILE A 126 -16.37 11.23 -2.84
N THR A 127 -16.73 12.50 -3.08
CA THR A 127 -17.96 12.89 -3.79
C THR A 127 -17.74 13.46 -5.20
N PHE A 128 -16.51 13.86 -5.56
CA PHE A 128 -16.20 14.41 -6.89
C PHE A 128 -16.20 13.37 -8.01
N ILE A 129 -16.12 12.09 -7.65
CA ILE A 129 -16.38 10.95 -8.55
C ILE A 129 -17.53 10.16 -7.96
N TYR A 130 -18.44 9.65 -8.81
CA TYR A 130 -19.50 8.76 -8.33
C TYR A 130 -18.88 7.43 -7.90
N PHE A 131 -18.39 7.39 -6.65
CA PHE A 131 -17.77 6.23 -6.05
C PHE A 131 -18.52 5.88 -4.76
N PRO A 132 -19.32 4.80 -4.75
CA PRO A 132 -20.28 4.50 -3.68
C PRO A 132 -19.61 3.87 -2.44
N TYR A 133 -18.36 4.22 -2.16
CA TYR A 133 -17.63 3.66 -1.03
C TYR A 133 -17.13 4.74 -0.09
N VAL A 134 -17.20 4.44 1.20
CA VAL A 134 -16.62 5.23 2.27
C VAL A 134 -15.40 4.48 2.79
N PHE A 135 -14.34 5.20 3.09
CA PHE A 135 -13.05 4.68 3.48
C PHE A 135 -12.65 5.17 4.88
N ASN A 136 -11.48 4.73 5.33
CA ASN A 136 -10.81 5.21 6.52
C ASN A 136 -9.30 5.45 6.25
N VAL A 137 -8.56 5.86 7.27
CA VAL A 137 -7.11 6.12 7.14
C VAL A 137 -6.34 4.84 6.82
N ALA A 138 -6.73 3.70 7.39
CA ALA A 138 -6.09 2.41 7.11
C ALA A 138 -6.23 2.02 5.64
N ASP A 139 -7.40 2.24 5.03
CA ASP A 139 -7.64 1.98 3.60
C ASP A 139 -6.76 2.87 2.72
N CYS A 140 -6.62 4.16 3.08
CA CYS A 140 -5.72 5.07 2.38
C CYS A 140 -4.28 4.56 2.41
N CYS A 141 -3.81 4.04 3.55
CA CYS A 141 -2.48 3.44 3.67
C CYS A 141 -2.30 2.25 2.72
N VAL A 142 -3.28 1.33 2.67
CA VAL A 142 -3.22 0.18 1.75
C VAL A 142 -3.18 0.64 0.29
N VAL A 143 -4.07 1.55 -0.11
CA VAL A 143 -4.14 2.06 -1.48
C VAL A 143 -2.84 2.75 -1.90
N ILE A 144 -2.29 3.62 -1.05
CA ILE A 144 -1.01 4.29 -1.32
C ILE A 144 0.13 3.26 -1.39
N GLY A 145 0.19 2.32 -0.46
CA GLY A 145 1.19 1.25 -0.46
C GLY A 145 1.17 0.42 -1.74
N CYS A 146 -0.01 -0.04 -2.15
CA CYS A 146 -0.19 -0.76 -3.42
C CYS A 146 0.19 0.10 -4.63
N GLY A 147 -0.19 1.39 -4.62
CA GLY A 147 0.16 2.34 -5.68
C GLY A 147 1.68 2.51 -5.83
N ILE A 148 2.42 2.59 -4.71
CA ILE A 148 3.89 2.65 -4.73
C ILE A 148 4.49 1.38 -5.35
N VAL A 149 3.98 0.19 -5.01
CA VAL A 149 4.44 -1.07 -5.60
C VAL A 149 4.22 -1.08 -7.11
N ILE A 150 2.99 -0.75 -7.55
CA ILE A 150 2.63 -0.74 -8.98
C ILE A 150 3.53 0.26 -9.73
N LEU A 151 3.68 1.48 -9.23
CA LEU A 151 4.54 2.50 -9.83
C LEU A 151 5.99 2.02 -9.95
N GLN A 152 6.53 1.42 -8.88
CA GLN A 152 7.90 0.93 -8.88
C GLN A 152 8.10 -0.20 -9.88
N VAL A 153 7.17 -1.14 -9.99
CA VAL A 153 7.19 -2.23 -10.99
C VAL A 153 7.17 -1.65 -12.40
N VAL A 154 6.31 -0.67 -12.69
CA VAL A 154 6.26 -0.01 -14.01
C VAL A 154 7.59 0.69 -14.33
N ILE A 155 8.17 1.41 -13.37
CA ILE A 155 9.49 2.04 -13.55
C ILE A 155 10.56 1.00 -13.88
N GLU A 156 10.59 -0.12 -13.18
CA GLU A 156 11.55 -1.21 -13.40
C GLU A 156 11.39 -1.84 -14.79
N MET A 157 10.16 -2.10 -15.20
CA MET A 157 9.87 -2.62 -16.54
C MET A 157 10.35 -1.69 -17.64
N ILE A 158 10.12 -0.36 -17.49
CA ILE A 158 10.57 0.64 -18.45
C ILE A 158 12.12 0.68 -18.52
N GLN A 159 12.79 0.63 -17.36
CA GLN A 159 14.26 0.63 -17.29
C GLN A 159 14.84 -0.62 -17.93
N GLU A 160 14.27 -1.78 -17.67
CA GLU A 160 14.70 -3.05 -18.27
C GLU A 160 14.54 -3.03 -19.80
N PHE A 161 13.40 -2.54 -20.29
CA PHE A 161 13.13 -2.40 -21.73
C PHE A 161 14.15 -1.49 -22.41
N LYS A 162 14.42 -0.31 -21.82
CA LYS A 162 15.44 0.62 -22.32
C LYS A 162 16.84 -0.01 -22.34
N SER A 163 17.21 -0.72 -21.28
CA SER A 163 18.50 -1.41 -21.19
C SER A 163 18.65 -2.51 -22.25
N LYS A 164 17.61 -3.34 -22.46
CA LYS A 164 17.61 -4.37 -23.50
C LYS A 164 17.74 -3.76 -24.91
N LYS A 165 17.03 -2.65 -25.18
CA LYS A 165 17.11 -1.93 -26.46
C LYS A 165 18.52 -1.35 -26.70
N ALA A 166 19.13 -0.73 -25.69
CA ALA A 166 20.47 -0.19 -25.77
C ALA A 166 21.54 -1.29 -26.03
N LYS A 167 21.44 -2.43 -25.31
CA LYS A 167 22.34 -3.57 -25.54
C LYS A 167 22.20 -4.15 -26.95
N LYS A 168 20.97 -4.24 -27.49
CA LYS A 168 20.72 -4.72 -28.85
C LYS A 168 21.31 -3.77 -29.90
N ALA A 169 21.15 -2.47 -29.70
CA ALA A 169 21.72 -1.46 -30.60
C ALA A 169 23.25 -1.49 -30.61
N LYS A 170 23.87 -1.60 -29.41
CA LYS A 170 25.35 -1.72 -29.31
C LYS A 170 25.85 -2.98 -30.00
N LYS A 171 25.21 -4.12 -29.78
CA LYS A 171 25.62 -5.38 -30.45
C LYS A 171 25.50 -5.30 -31.98
N ALA A 172 24.48 -4.62 -32.51
CA ALA A 172 24.31 -4.41 -33.94
C ALA A 172 25.43 -3.53 -34.50
N ALA A 173 25.77 -2.44 -33.81
CA ALA A 173 26.90 -1.56 -34.22
C ALA A 173 28.23 -2.28 -34.20
N ASP A 174 28.52 -3.09 -33.17
CA ASP A 174 29.76 -3.88 -33.08
C ASP A 174 29.87 -4.89 -34.24
N ILE A 175 28.76 -5.53 -34.65
CA ILE A 175 28.75 -6.46 -35.80
C ILE A 175 29.02 -5.72 -37.11
N THR A 176 28.41 -4.54 -37.32
CA THR A 176 28.63 -3.74 -38.53
C THR A 176 30.10 -3.34 -38.68
N HIS A 177 30.71 -2.89 -37.60
CA HIS A 177 32.15 -2.51 -37.59
C HIS A 177 33.08 -3.69 -37.97
N LEU A 178 32.81 -4.88 -37.41
CA LEU A 178 33.58 -6.09 -37.73
C LEU A 178 33.38 -6.56 -39.17
N THR A 179 32.24 -6.30 -39.80
CA THR A 179 31.98 -6.63 -41.20
C THR A 179 32.67 -5.66 -42.16
N GLU A 180 32.77 -4.37 -41.80
CA GLU A 180 33.49 -3.38 -42.57
C GLU A 180 35.01 -3.65 -42.57
N GLU A 181 35.59 -3.98 -41.42
CA GLU A 181 37.03 -4.25 -41.25
C GLU A 181 37.48 -5.50 -42.03
N ASN A 182 36.64 -6.51 -42.22
CA ASN A 182 36.92 -7.72 -42.98
C ASN A 182 36.68 -7.58 -44.52
N VAL A 183 36.18 -6.45 -45.00
CA VAL A 183 35.96 -6.20 -46.45
C VAL A 183 37.13 -5.40 -47.04
N ASP A 184 37.91 -4.71 -46.20
CA ASP A 184 39.06 -3.89 -46.61
C ASP A 184 40.41 -4.67 -46.63
N GLU A 185 40.42 -5.98 -46.28
CA GLU A 185 41.53 -6.92 -46.47
C GLU A 185 41.33 -7.76 -47.75
#